data_8a4d5f530ceede1fdd06b3b8c409cb68
#
_entry.id   8a4d5f530ceede1fdd06b3b8c409cb68
#
_cell.length_a   1.000
_cell.length_b   1.000
_cell.length_c   1.000
_cell.angle_alpha   90.00
_cell.angle_beta   90.00
_cell.angle_gamma   90.00
#
_symmetry.space_group_name_H-M   'P 1'
#
loop_
_entity.id
_entity.type
_entity.pdbx_description
1 polymer ?
#
loop_
_entity_poly.entity_id
_entity_poly.type
_entity_poly.pdbx_seq_one_letter_code
_entity_poly.pdbx_strand_id
1 'polypeptide(L)'
;ELVEHLGWPTAWRACMRHYAALSRFEIRDTFAAFCAARPAGGKFAHRACDRPAGSSPSMKWVNPPVAYMLHAGVPLLLAAGVQLPAHAFTGDAQRVALEAYPGLLARELIGHRSYKSDDAAKHTDERLLARIAIVEALLEGRTRLQVRLHLQPAQRDTLLDDASGDALDAVLCLVQAAWSTTQPDQGLPPCVDPLEGWIVSA
;
A
#
# COMPACT_ATOMS: atom_id res chain seq x y z
N GLU A 1 5.72 12.52 13.47
CA GLU A 1 6.35 13.71 12.87
C GLU A 1 5.32 14.65 12.20
N LEU A 2 4.63 14.26 11.09
CA LEU A 2 3.66 15.12 10.38
C LEU A 2 2.51 15.56 11.30
N VAL A 3 1.86 14.60 11.96
CA VAL A 3 0.70 14.80 12.84
C VAL A 3 1.06 15.75 14.01
N GLU A 4 2.21 15.57 14.60
CA GLU A 4 2.73 16.43 15.67
C GLU A 4 3.00 17.86 15.19
N HIS A 5 3.65 17.99 14.02
CA HIS A 5 3.93 19.30 13.40
C HIS A 5 2.64 20.08 13.13
N LEU A 6 1.60 19.39 12.68
CA LEU A 6 0.29 19.99 12.36
C LEU A 6 -0.61 20.17 13.60
N GLY A 7 -0.20 19.68 14.77
CA GLY A 7 -1.03 19.71 15.98
C GLY A 7 -2.31 18.88 15.86
N TRP A 8 -2.31 17.85 15.02
CA TRP A 8 -3.45 16.96 14.84
C TRP A 8 -3.56 15.94 15.98
N PRO A 9 -4.74 15.32 16.19
CA PRO A 9 -4.89 14.26 17.19
C PRO A 9 -3.93 13.09 16.94
N THR A 10 -3.27 12.61 18.01
CA THR A 10 -2.31 11.48 17.93
C THR A 10 -2.96 10.10 18.06
N ALA A 11 -4.20 10.02 18.57
CA ALA A 11 -4.97 8.79 18.50
C ALA A 11 -5.45 8.55 17.07
N TRP A 12 -5.07 7.43 16.44
CA TRP A 12 -5.30 7.15 15.02
C TRP A 12 -6.74 7.43 14.56
N ARG A 13 -7.74 6.92 15.28
CA ARG A 13 -9.16 7.12 14.92
C ARG A 13 -9.57 8.60 14.93
N ALA A 14 -9.07 9.36 15.91
CA ALA A 14 -9.34 10.80 16.00
C ALA A 14 -8.62 11.57 14.88
N CYS A 15 -7.37 11.20 14.58
CA CYS A 15 -6.61 11.72 13.46
C CYS A 15 -7.33 11.47 12.13
N MET A 16 -7.81 10.25 11.88
CA MET A 16 -8.51 9.91 10.63
C MET A 16 -9.85 10.62 10.50
N ARG A 17 -10.58 10.84 11.59
CA ARG A 17 -11.80 11.67 11.58
C ARG A 17 -11.51 13.13 11.24
N HIS A 18 -10.47 13.69 11.85
CA HIS A 18 -10.02 15.04 11.54
C HIS A 18 -9.62 15.13 10.05
N TYR A 19 -8.80 14.20 9.56
CA TYR A 19 -8.36 14.14 8.18
C TYR A 19 -9.52 13.99 7.19
N ALA A 20 -10.50 13.15 7.47
CA ALA A 20 -11.68 12.95 6.64
C ALA A 20 -12.58 14.19 6.55
N ALA A 21 -12.51 15.11 7.50
CA ALA A 21 -13.27 16.36 7.46
C ALA A 21 -12.62 17.45 6.57
N LEU A 22 -11.36 17.26 6.17
CA LEU A 22 -10.66 18.20 5.30
C LEU A 22 -11.11 18.04 3.85
N SER A 23 -11.17 19.13 3.11
CA SER A 23 -11.28 19.10 1.66
C SER A 23 -9.93 18.69 1.02
N ARG A 24 -9.97 18.22 -0.23
CA ARG A 24 -8.73 17.94 -0.99
C ARG A 24 -7.83 19.18 -1.15
N PHE A 25 -8.42 20.34 -1.18
CA PHE A 25 -7.69 21.61 -1.26
C PHE A 25 -6.91 21.87 0.04
N GLU A 26 -7.58 21.75 1.20
CA GLU A 26 -6.94 21.90 2.51
C GLU A 26 -5.84 20.87 2.73
N ILE A 27 -6.05 19.61 2.34
CA ILE A 27 -5.02 18.55 2.39
C ILE A 27 -3.79 18.97 1.58
N ARG A 28 -4.00 19.39 0.32
CA ARG A 28 -2.91 19.81 -0.55
C ARG A 28 -2.13 20.97 0.03
N ASP A 29 -2.82 22.01 0.47
CA ASP A 29 -2.17 23.23 0.94
C ASP A 29 -1.44 23.01 2.26
N THR A 30 -2.04 22.24 3.18
CA THR A 30 -1.40 21.84 4.44
C THR A 30 -0.13 21.03 4.19
N PHE A 31 -0.17 20.03 3.32
CA PHE A 31 0.99 19.20 3.04
C PHE A 31 2.04 19.93 2.20
N ALA A 32 1.63 20.82 1.31
CA ALA A 32 2.56 21.67 0.57
C ALA A 32 3.31 22.63 1.51
N ALA A 33 2.60 23.25 2.45
CA ALA A 33 3.20 24.11 3.47
C ALA A 33 4.20 23.34 4.35
N PHE A 34 3.85 22.14 4.81
CA PHE A 34 4.75 21.25 5.54
C PHE A 34 6.02 20.96 4.73
N CYS A 35 5.89 20.61 3.45
CA CYS A 35 7.03 20.32 2.58
C CYS A 35 7.90 21.56 2.33
N ALA A 36 7.30 22.74 2.20
CA ALA A 36 8.02 24.00 1.97
C ALA A 36 8.87 24.44 3.20
N ALA A 37 8.44 24.07 4.40
CA ALA A 37 9.16 24.35 5.64
C ALA A 37 10.36 23.41 5.87
N ARG A 38 10.61 22.42 5.00
CA ARG A 38 11.64 21.39 5.18
C ARG A 38 12.77 21.51 4.17
N PRO A 39 14.00 21.05 4.51
CA PRO A 39 15.13 21.11 3.60
C PRO A 39 14.92 20.24 2.36
N ALA A 40 15.56 20.61 1.26
CA ALA A 40 15.56 19.82 0.04
C ALA A 40 16.09 18.39 0.32
N GLY A 41 15.40 17.38 -0.21
CA GLY A 41 15.71 15.96 0.02
C GLY A 41 14.98 15.30 1.19
N GLY A 42 14.43 16.10 2.13
CA GLY A 42 13.67 15.61 3.30
C GLY A 42 12.24 16.13 3.38
N LYS A 43 11.63 16.48 2.25
CA LYS A 43 10.32 17.18 2.22
C LYS A 43 9.16 16.35 2.76
N PHE A 44 9.14 15.06 2.50
CA PHE A 44 8.04 14.20 2.91
C PHE A 44 8.33 13.48 4.22
N ALA A 45 7.37 13.45 5.11
CA ALA A 45 7.41 12.57 6.28
C ALA A 45 7.13 11.13 5.83
N HIS A 46 8.05 10.22 6.16
CA HIS A 46 7.93 8.78 5.92
C HIS A 46 7.58 8.06 7.21
N ARG A 47 6.72 7.06 7.11
CA ARG A 47 6.48 6.10 8.18
C ARG A 47 7.67 5.13 8.28
N ALA A 48 7.79 4.44 9.39
CA ALA A 48 8.84 3.44 9.60
C ALA A 48 8.82 2.35 8.52
N CYS A 49 7.64 1.94 8.05
CA CYS A 49 7.48 0.90 7.01
C CYS A 49 7.70 1.39 5.58
N ASP A 50 7.62 2.69 5.29
CA ASP A 50 7.68 3.19 3.90
C ASP A 50 9.04 2.94 3.25
N ARG A 51 10.14 3.09 3.99
CA ARG A 51 11.49 2.89 3.46
C ARG A 51 11.79 1.42 3.16
N PRO A 52 11.60 0.45 4.09
CA PRO A 52 11.81 -0.96 3.79
C PRO A 52 10.86 -1.47 2.70
N ALA A 53 9.60 -1.04 2.69
CA ALA A 53 8.66 -1.35 1.61
C ALA A 53 9.02 -0.65 0.30
N GLY A 54 9.77 0.46 0.34
CA GLY A 54 10.02 1.34 -0.79
C GLY A 54 8.74 1.97 -1.32
N SER A 55 7.77 2.20 -0.45
CA SER A 55 6.50 2.83 -0.78
C SER A 55 6.62 4.35 -0.81
N SER A 56 5.62 5.00 -1.39
CA SER A 56 5.46 6.45 -1.28
C SER A 56 4.89 6.81 0.09
N PRO A 57 5.31 7.92 0.69
CA PRO A 57 4.76 8.37 1.97
C PRO A 57 3.26 8.67 1.88
N SER A 58 2.53 8.42 2.97
CA SER A 58 1.08 8.58 3.05
C SER A 58 0.59 10.02 2.78
N MET A 59 1.44 11.02 3.03
CA MET A 59 1.13 12.42 2.78
C MET A 59 1.31 12.87 1.32
N LYS A 60 1.78 12.00 0.42
CA LYS A 60 2.04 12.37 -0.97
C LYS A 60 0.71 12.52 -1.73
N TRP A 61 0.46 13.72 -2.30
CA TRP A 61 -0.80 14.04 -2.98
C TRP A 61 -0.72 14.02 -4.52
N VAL A 62 0.47 13.76 -5.09
CA VAL A 62 0.72 13.64 -6.54
C VAL A 62 1.61 12.44 -6.84
N ASN A 63 1.26 11.70 -7.84
CA ASN A 63 2.01 10.59 -8.47
C ASN A 63 2.88 9.71 -7.54
N PRO A 64 2.31 8.79 -6.78
CA PRO A 64 0.88 8.48 -6.66
C PRO A 64 0.19 9.40 -5.66
N PRO A 65 -1.13 9.63 -5.77
CA PRO A 65 -1.88 10.51 -4.87
C PRO A 65 -2.32 9.78 -3.59
N VAL A 66 -1.38 9.19 -2.85
CA VAL A 66 -1.63 8.35 -1.67
C VAL A 66 -2.48 9.07 -0.62
N ALA A 67 -2.23 10.36 -0.40
CA ALA A 67 -3.01 11.17 0.52
C ALA A 67 -4.51 11.14 0.18
N TYR A 68 -4.86 11.34 -1.08
CA TYR A 68 -6.27 11.34 -1.49
C TYR A 68 -6.89 9.93 -1.47
N MET A 69 -6.09 8.90 -1.73
CA MET A 69 -6.54 7.50 -1.60
C MET A 69 -6.83 7.17 -0.14
N LEU A 70 -5.95 7.56 0.78
CA LEU A 70 -6.14 7.41 2.23
C LEU A 70 -7.39 8.18 2.69
N HIS A 71 -7.53 9.44 2.26
CA HIS A 71 -8.68 10.30 2.59
C HIS A 71 -10.02 9.68 2.17
N ALA A 72 -10.08 9.08 0.98
CA ALA A 72 -11.29 8.42 0.48
C ALA A 72 -11.53 7.03 1.07
N GLY A 73 -10.49 6.25 1.29
CA GLY A 73 -10.58 4.83 1.65
C GLY A 73 -10.81 4.58 3.13
N VAL A 74 -10.10 5.28 4.02
CA VAL A 74 -10.20 5.01 5.46
C VAL A 74 -11.61 5.20 6.03
N PRO A 75 -12.39 6.23 5.66
CA PRO A 75 -13.77 6.33 6.12
C PRO A 75 -14.64 5.12 5.77
N LEU A 76 -14.41 4.50 4.61
CA LEU A 76 -15.13 3.29 4.19
C LEU A 76 -14.78 2.08 5.07
N LEU A 77 -13.50 1.91 5.41
CA LEU A 77 -13.05 0.86 6.32
C LEU A 77 -13.65 1.04 7.73
N LEU A 78 -13.66 2.27 8.24
CA LEU A 78 -14.25 2.60 9.53
C LEU A 78 -15.77 2.37 9.54
N ALA A 79 -16.48 2.76 8.48
CA ALA A 79 -17.91 2.53 8.34
C ALA A 79 -18.26 1.05 8.22
N ALA A 80 -17.40 0.26 7.56
CA ALA A 80 -17.55 -1.19 7.47
C ALA A 80 -17.25 -1.91 8.80
N GLY A 81 -16.66 -1.24 9.79
CA GLY A 81 -16.36 -1.81 11.11
C GLY A 81 -15.33 -2.94 11.07
N VAL A 82 -14.42 -2.94 10.10
CA VAL A 82 -13.35 -3.94 9.99
C VAL A 82 -12.32 -3.76 11.11
N GLN A 83 -11.67 -4.85 11.50
CA GLN A 83 -10.54 -4.79 12.41
C GLN A 83 -9.29 -4.31 11.67
N LEU A 84 -8.54 -3.39 12.27
CA LEU A 84 -7.30 -2.82 11.74
C LEU A 84 -6.15 -3.04 12.75
N PRO A 85 -5.54 -4.22 12.79
CA PRO A 85 -4.58 -4.59 13.85
C PRO A 85 -3.38 -3.64 13.94
N ALA A 86 -2.83 -3.22 12.80
CA ALA A 86 -1.68 -2.30 12.74
C ALA A 86 -1.96 -0.91 13.34
N HIS A 87 -3.24 -0.54 13.50
CA HIS A 87 -3.67 0.72 14.10
C HIS A 87 -4.30 0.54 15.49
N ALA A 88 -4.16 -0.64 16.10
CA ALA A 88 -4.79 -1.00 17.36
C ALA A 88 -6.31 -0.71 17.37
N PHE A 89 -6.96 -0.78 16.19
CA PHE A 89 -8.38 -0.53 16.04
C PHE A 89 -9.16 -1.84 16.08
N THR A 90 -9.96 -2.01 17.13
CA THR A 90 -10.81 -3.18 17.33
C THR A 90 -12.10 -3.03 16.53
N GLY A 91 -12.34 -3.98 15.63
CA GLY A 91 -13.54 -4.10 14.82
C GLY A 91 -14.03 -5.54 14.80
N ASP A 92 -14.73 -5.91 13.73
CA ASP A 92 -15.17 -7.27 13.49
C ASP A 92 -13.97 -8.19 13.23
N ALA A 93 -13.70 -9.11 14.16
CA ALA A 93 -12.56 -10.02 14.08
C ALA A 93 -12.63 -10.98 12.87
N GLN A 94 -13.80 -11.15 12.25
CA GLN A 94 -13.95 -11.94 11.03
C GLN A 94 -13.62 -11.15 9.76
N ARG A 95 -13.42 -9.85 9.87
CA ARG A 95 -13.12 -8.94 8.76
C ARG A 95 -11.91 -8.08 9.10
N VAL A 96 -10.74 -8.61 8.84
CA VAL A 96 -9.45 -7.93 9.10
C VAL A 96 -8.99 -7.21 7.83
N ALA A 97 -8.64 -5.94 7.95
CA ALA A 97 -7.97 -5.19 6.89
C ALA A 97 -6.52 -4.89 7.28
N LEU A 98 -5.61 -5.19 6.37
CA LEU A 98 -4.18 -4.98 6.50
C LEU A 98 -3.69 -4.11 5.33
N GLU A 99 -2.71 -3.26 5.58
CA GLU A 99 -2.07 -2.51 4.51
C GLU A 99 -1.11 -3.42 3.75
N ALA A 100 -1.31 -3.57 2.46
CA ALA A 100 -0.43 -4.27 1.54
C ALA A 100 0.16 -3.30 0.52
N TYR A 101 1.35 -3.61 0.00
CA TYR A 101 1.99 -2.83 -1.05
C TYR A 101 2.50 -3.75 -2.17
N PRO A 102 1.80 -3.82 -3.30
CA PRO A 102 2.15 -4.75 -4.39
C PRO A 102 3.54 -4.50 -4.94
N GLY A 103 4.01 -3.24 -5.00
CA GLY A 103 5.34 -2.87 -5.43
C GLY A 103 6.48 -3.47 -4.59
N LEU A 104 6.23 -3.90 -3.36
CA LEU A 104 7.21 -4.58 -2.51
C LEU A 104 7.57 -5.95 -3.10
N LEU A 105 6.58 -6.79 -3.38
CA LEU A 105 6.80 -8.10 -3.99
C LEU A 105 7.21 -8.01 -5.47
N ALA A 106 6.62 -7.09 -6.23
CA ALA A 106 7.02 -6.89 -7.62
C ALA A 106 8.52 -6.57 -7.72
N ARG A 107 9.03 -5.67 -6.88
CA ARG A 107 10.46 -5.31 -6.86
C ARG A 107 11.38 -6.45 -6.47
N GLU A 108 10.95 -7.31 -5.57
CA GLU A 108 11.70 -8.52 -5.21
C GLU A 108 11.95 -9.42 -6.43
N LEU A 109 10.94 -9.54 -7.30
CA LEU A 109 10.96 -10.45 -8.43
C LEU A 109 11.60 -9.86 -9.69
N ILE A 110 11.34 -8.59 -9.97
CA ILE A 110 11.77 -7.95 -11.23
C ILE A 110 12.68 -6.73 -11.04
N GLY A 111 13.10 -6.43 -9.80
CA GLY A 111 13.95 -5.26 -9.49
C GLY A 111 13.22 -3.95 -9.79
N HIS A 112 13.92 -3.03 -10.44
CA HIS A 112 13.37 -1.70 -10.78
C HIS A 112 12.63 -1.66 -12.12
N ARG A 113 12.44 -2.80 -12.80
CA ARG A 113 11.70 -2.86 -14.06
C ARG A 113 10.22 -2.50 -13.82
N SER A 114 9.65 -1.75 -14.76
CA SER A 114 8.21 -1.47 -14.74
C SER A 114 7.44 -2.61 -15.40
N TYR A 115 6.33 -3.03 -14.81
CA TYR A 115 5.42 -4.05 -15.35
C TYR A 115 4.07 -3.49 -15.81
N LYS A 116 3.79 -2.20 -15.55
CA LYS A 116 2.49 -1.58 -15.78
C LYS A 116 2.59 -0.13 -16.22
N SER A 117 1.52 0.38 -16.84
CA SER A 117 1.32 1.81 -17.11
C SER A 117 -0.14 2.09 -17.45
N ASP A 118 -0.69 3.19 -16.94
CA ASP A 118 -1.99 3.74 -17.35
C ASP A 118 -1.94 4.41 -18.74
N ASP A 119 -0.74 4.72 -19.22
CA ASP A 119 -0.52 5.34 -20.53
C ASP A 119 -0.33 4.24 -21.59
N ALA A 120 -1.31 4.12 -22.50
CA ALA A 120 -1.29 3.12 -23.57
C ALA A 120 -0.05 3.21 -24.47
N ALA A 121 0.51 4.41 -24.66
CA ALA A 121 1.74 4.60 -25.44
C ALA A 121 2.98 3.96 -24.78
N LYS A 122 2.87 3.57 -23.50
CA LYS A 122 3.93 2.91 -22.73
C LYS A 122 3.68 1.40 -22.53
N HIS A 123 2.72 0.83 -23.22
CA HIS A 123 2.52 -0.63 -23.21
C HIS A 123 3.56 -1.27 -24.14
N THR A 124 4.61 -1.83 -23.54
CA THR A 124 5.74 -2.43 -24.26
C THR A 124 5.89 -3.92 -23.94
N ASP A 125 6.60 -4.63 -24.80
CA ASP A 125 6.91 -6.04 -24.60
C ASP A 125 7.73 -6.28 -23.33
N GLU A 126 8.62 -5.37 -22.95
CA GLU A 126 9.38 -5.47 -21.71
C GLU A 126 8.48 -5.46 -20.48
N ARG A 127 7.40 -4.68 -20.49
CA ARG A 127 6.42 -4.67 -19.41
C ARG A 127 5.57 -5.93 -19.39
N LEU A 128 5.21 -6.46 -20.54
CA LEU A 128 4.55 -7.75 -20.64
C LEU A 128 5.45 -8.86 -20.10
N LEU A 129 6.71 -8.91 -20.51
CA LEU A 129 7.70 -9.87 -19.98
C LEU A 129 7.89 -9.75 -18.47
N ALA A 130 7.84 -8.53 -17.93
CA ALA A 130 7.88 -8.30 -16.49
C ALA A 130 6.64 -8.86 -15.78
N ARG A 131 5.42 -8.69 -16.34
CA ARG A 131 4.20 -9.32 -15.80
C ARG A 131 4.29 -10.84 -15.85
N ILE A 132 4.75 -11.41 -16.97
CA ILE A 132 4.96 -12.85 -17.10
C ILE A 132 5.90 -13.35 -16.00
N ALA A 133 7.05 -12.71 -15.80
CA ALA A 133 8.01 -13.10 -14.79
C ALA A 133 7.44 -13.07 -13.36
N ILE A 134 6.61 -12.05 -13.05
CA ILE A 134 5.91 -11.98 -11.74
C ILE A 134 4.92 -13.15 -11.61
N VAL A 135 4.04 -13.34 -12.59
CA VAL A 135 3.01 -14.40 -12.54
C VAL A 135 3.65 -15.78 -12.40
N GLU A 136 4.68 -16.10 -13.17
CA GLU A 136 5.40 -17.37 -13.09
C GLU A 136 6.05 -17.57 -11.70
N ALA A 137 6.67 -16.53 -11.16
CA ALA A 137 7.25 -16.61 -9.82
C ALA A 137 6.19 -16.88 -8.73
N LEU A 138 4.99 -16.27 -8.86
CA LEU A 138 3.88 -16.51 -7.94
C LEU A 138 3.33 -17.95 -8.08
N LEU A 139 3.18 -18.47 -9.31
CA LEU A 139 2.75 -19.84 -9.56
C LEU A 139 3.72 -20.89 -8.99
N GLU A 140 5.00 -20.56 -8.93
CA GLU A 140 6.04 -21.43 -8.39
C GLU A 140 6.31 -21.20 -6.89
N GLY A 141 5.73 -20.15 -6.29
CA GLY A 141 5.96 -19.78 -4.89
C GLY A 141 7.36 -19.23 -4.63
N ARG A 142 7.99 -18.62 -5.63
CA ARG A 142 9.38 -18.11 -5.57
C ARG A 142 9.53 -16.74 -4.91
N THR A 143 8.55 -16.27 -4.17
CA THR A 143 8.69 -15.07 -3.33
C THR A 143 9.25 -15.47 -1.96
N ARG A 144 9.83 -14.49 -1.23
CA ARG A 144 10.24 -14.71 0.18
C ARG A 144 9.07 -15.13 1.07
N LEU A 145 7.82 -14.87 0.66
CA LEU A 145 6.63 -15.26 1.39
C LEU A 145 6.27 -16.74 1.20
N GLN A 146 6.85 -17.40 0.18
CA GLN A 146 6.64 -18.83 -0.15
C GLN A 146 5.17 -19.22 -0.33
N VAL A 147 4.31 -18.25 -0.63
CA VAL A 147 2.90 -18.49 -0.97
C VAL A 147 2.82 -18.83 -2.44
N ARG A 148 2.22 -19.98 -2.73
CA ARG A 148 2.03 -20.45 -4.11
C ARG A 148 0.63 -20.07 -4.60
N LEU A 149 0.59 -19.38 -5.74
CA LEU A 149 -0.65 -19.01 -6.41
C LEU A 149 -1.12 -20.17 -7.33
N HIS A 150 -2.42 -20.39 -7.41
CA HIS A 150 -3.03 -21.31 -8.35
C HIS A 150 -4.02 -20.53 -9.23
N LEU A 151 -3.84 -20.59 -10.54
CA LEU A 151 -4.67 -19.90 -11.53
C LEU A 151 -5.19 -20.86 -12.58
N GLN A 152 -6.42 -20.63 -13.02
CA GLN A 152 -6.91 -21.18 -14.27
C GLN A 152 -6.28 -20.41 -15.45
N PRO A 153 -6.14 -21.05 -16.65
CA PRO A 153 -5.54 -20.38 -17.81
C PRO A 153 -6.13 -19.00 -18.10
N ALA A 154 -7.46 -18.87 -18.12
CA ALA A 154 -8.13 -17.58 -18.37
C ALA A 154 -7.81 -16.50 -17.31
N GLN A 155 -7.62 -16.89 -16.05
CA GLN A 155 -7.20 -15.94 -15.01
C GLN A 155 -5.76 -15.46 -15.25
N ARG A 156 -4.87 -16.38 -15.65
CA ARG A 156 -3.50 -16.02 -16.03
C ARG A 156 -3.49 -15.03 -17.18
N ASP A 157 -4.26 -15.30 -18.23
CA ASP A 157 -4.34 -14.41 -19.40
C ASP A 157 -4.86 -13.03 -18.98
N THR A 158 -5.90 -12.95 -18.15
CA THR A 158 -6.40 -11.68 -17.60
C THR A 158 -5.30 -10.86 -16.92
N LEU A 159 -4.43 -11.50 -16.12
CA LEU A 159 -3.33 -10.80 -15.44
C LEU A 159 -2.24 -10.31 -16.40
N LEU A 160 -2.02 -11.03 -17.48
CA LEU A 160 -1.01 -10.66 -18.48
C LEU A 160 -1.51 -9.57 -19.43
N ASP A 161 -2.79 -9.62 -19.82
CA ASP A 161 -3.40 -8.68 -20.76
C ASP A 161 -3.71 -7.32 -20.11
N ASP A 162 -3.89 -7.30 -18.79
CA ASP A 162 -4.08 -6.04 -18.06
C ASP A 162 -2.77 -5.23 -17.98
N ALA A 163 -2.57 -4.37 -18.96
CA ALA A 163 -1.39 -3.51 -19.04
C ALA A 163 -1.37 -2.38 -18.00
N SER A 164 -2.53 -2.02 -17.42
CA SER A 164 -2.61 -1.13 -16.25
C SER A 164 -1.99 -1.77 -15.01
N GLY A 165 -2.03 -3.11 -14.95
CA GLY A 165 -1.49 -3.94 -13.89
C GLY A 165 -2.31 -3.93 -12.58
N ASP A 166 -3.52 -3.40 -12.60
CA ASP A 166 -4.38 -3.32 -11.42
C ASP A 166 -4.81 -4.71 -10.93
N ALA A 167 -5.13 -5.62 -11.88
CA ALA A 167 -5.44 -7.00 -11.56
C ALA A 167 -4.24 -7.74 -10.93
N LEU A 168 -3.04 -7.51 -11.46
CA LEU A 168 -1.81 -8.09 -10.90
C LEU A 168 -1.47 -7.49 -9.53
N ASP A 169 -1.66 -6.18 -9.34
CA ASP A 169 -1.50 -5.53 -8.03
C ASP A 169 -2.43 -6.13 -6.99
N ALA A 170 -3.69 -6.37 -7.34
CA ALA A 170 -4.65 -7.02 -6.45
C ALA A 170 -4.20 -8.45 -6.06
N VAL A 171 -3.65 -9.22 -7.00
CA VAL A 171 -3.10 -10.55 -6.72
C VAL A 171 -1.86 -10.49 -5.84
N LEU A 172 -0.96 -9.52 -6.05
CA LEU A 172 0.20 -9.32 -5.18
C LEU A 172 -0.22 -8.97 -3.75
N CYS A 173 -1.24 -8.13 -3.59
CA CYS A 173 -1.83 -7.85 -2.27
C CYS A 173 -2.50 -9.09 -1.66
N LEU A 174 -3.19 -9.90 -2.47
CA LEU A 174 -3.78 -11.17 -2.02
C LEU A 174 -2.71 -12.15 -1.49
N VAL A 175 -1.56 -12.24 -2.15
CA VAL A 175 -0.43 -13.08 -1.71
C VAL A 175 0.11 -12.59 -0.36
N GLN A 176 0.24 -11.27 -0.16
CA GLN A 176 0.63 -10.69 1.13
C GLN A 176 -0.41 -10.98 2.22
N ALA A 177 -1.70 -10.87 1.89
CA ALA A 177 -2.78 -11.19 2.83
C ALA A 177 -2.79 -12.68 3.20
N ALA A 178 -2.65 -13.58 2.22
CA ALA A 178 -2.59 -15.02 2.45
C ALA A 178 -1.39 -15.41 3.32
N TRP A 179 -0.22 -14.84 3.07
CA TRP A 179 0.94 -15.01 3.94
C TRP A 179 0.64 -14.55 5.37
N SER A 180 0.06 -13.37 5.50
CA SER A 180 -0.26 -12.78 6.80
C SER A 180 -1.15 -13.68 7.67
N THR A 181 -2.10 -14.41 7.07
CA THR A 181 -2.98 -15.34 7.81
C THR A 181 -2.24 -16.52 8.43
N THR A 182 -1.04 -16.82 7.96
CA THR A 182 -0.19 -17.92 8.47
C THR A 182 0.82 -17.47 9.51
N GLN A 183 0.91 -16.16 9.78
CA GLN A 183 1.90 -15.61 10.71
C GLN A 183 1.28 -15.26 12.06
N PRO A 184 2.06 -15.37 13.16
CA PRO A 184 1.66 -14.75 14.42
C PRO A 184 1.41 -13.25 14.21
N ASP A 185 0.39 -12.71 14.88
CA ASP A 185 0.02 -11.29 14.83
C ASP A 185 -0.11 -10.73 13.39
N GLN A 186 -0.59 -11.56 12.45
CA GLN A 186 -0.69 -11.26 11.02
C GLN A 186 0.65 -10.84 10.38
N GLY A 187 1.78 -11.21 10.96
CA GLY A 187 3.12 -10.83 10.48
C GLY A 187 3.48 -9.37 10.76
N LEU A 188 2.76 -8.70 11.65
CA LEU A 188 3.10 -7.36 12.12
C LEU A 188 4.28 -7.43 13.10
N PRO A 189 5.22 -6.48 13.08
CA PRO A 189 6.31 -6.45 14.04
C PRO A 189 5.79 -6.12 15.45
N PRO A 190 6.52 -6.54 16.52
CA PRO A 190 6.08 -6.35 17.90
C PRO A 190 5.84 -4.90 18.33
N CYS A 191 6.49 -3.96 17.66
CA CYS A 191 6.47 -2.53 18.01
C CYS A 191 5.99 -1.70 16.81
N VAL A 192 4.70 -1.84 16.46
CA VAL A 192 4.06 -0.96 15.48
C VAL A 192 3.54 0.29 16.18
N ASP A 193 3.89 1.47 15.66
CA ASP A 193 3.22 2.71 16.07
C ASP A 193 1.78 2.71 15.53
N PRO A 194 0.74 2.69 16.39
CA PRO A 194 -0.64 2.63 15.93
C PRO A 194 -1.07 3.82 15.08
N LEU A 195 -0.38 4.97 15.18
CA LEU A 195 -0.66 6.13 14.35
C LEU A 195 -0.13 5.94 12.92
N GLU A 196 1.03 5.31 12.77
CA GLU A 196 1.66 5.08 11.48
C GLU A 196 1.13 3.82 10.77
N GLY A 197 0.78 2.78 11.53
CA GLY A 197 0.45 1.48 10.99
C GLY A 197 1.67 0.76 10.39
N TRP A 198 1.41 -0.31 9.64
CA TRP A 198 2.48 -1.11 9.03
C TRP A 198 2.03 -1.76 7.72
N ILE A 199 2.90 -1.74 6.70
CA ILE A 199 2.73 -2.51 5.47
C ILE A 199 3.12 -3.95 5.76
N VAL A 200 2.18 -4.89 5.63
CA VAL A 200 2.48 -6.31 5.90
C VAL A 200 3.59 -6.82 4.99
N SER A 201 4.44 -7.64 5.55
CA SER A 201 5.64 -8.17 4.89
C SER A 201 6.74 -7.13 4.55
N ALA A 202 6.69 -5.90 5.08
CA ALA A 202 7.75 -4.90 4.94
C ALA A 202 8.90 -5.13 5.93
#